data_ad297d8e122b2a13469c0c561d0cf906
#
_entry.id   ad297d8e122b2a13469c0c561d0cf906
#
_cell.length_a   1.000
_cell.length_b   1.000
_cell.length_c   1.000
_cell.angle_alpha   90.00
_cell.angle_beta   90.00
_cell.angle_gamma   90.00
#
_symmetry.space_group_name_H-M   'P 1'
#
loop_
_entity.id
_entity.type
_entity.pdbx_description
1 polymer ?
#
loop_
_entity_poly.entity_id
_entity_poly.type
_entity_poly.pdbx_seq_one_letter_code
_entity_poly.pdbx_strand_id
1 'polypeptide(L)'
;MAQQTRQPSSNWPFYALLVPLVIMALGPIFLMLTTSLRLKVDIFSDTSSLLFFPTLQNYETVLCNVLWYTPEHVSYCDPSFGRALGNSLFIATVSTAITLLFGCMAAYAIVRFRFFGRGTVSLTTLLMRMVPPAVLLVPVFGIWTFTFCLGEDSCLAGTTSGIILIYVAMNLPFVIWILQSFISQVPIQLEEAARIDGA
;
A
#
# COMPACT_ATOMS: atom_id res chain seq x y z
N MET A 1 48.47 29.37 0.35
CA MET A 1 47.41 28.36 0.21
C MET A 1 47.36 27.58 1.52
N ALA A 2 46.44 27.93 2.41
CA ALA A 2 46.27 27.24 3.69
C ALA A 2 45.24 26.09 3.51
N GLN A 3 45.72 24.86 3.59
CA GLN A 3 44.85 23.67 3.69
C GLN A 3 44.19 23.68 5.07
N GLN A 4 42.93 24.03 5.12
CA GLN A 4 42.08 23.78 6.29
C GLN A 4 41.88 22.27 6.45
N THR A 5 42.65 21.66 7.33
CA THR A 5 42.41 20.31 7.84
C THR A 5 41.09 20.34 8.60
N ARG A 6 40.01 19.87 7.94
CA ARG A 6 38.74 19.56 8.64
C ARG A 6 39.04 18.48 9.68
N GLN A 7 39.03 18.85 10.94
CA GLN A 7 39.00 17.91 12.05
C GLN A 7 37.70 17.08 11.91
N PRO A 8 37.76 15.75 12.04
CA PRO A 8 36.55 14.92 12.06
C PRO A 8 35.76 15.32 13.31
N SER A 9 34.64 16.03 13.08
CA SER A 9 33.70 16.30 14.17
C SER A 9 33.21 14.95 14.69
N SER A 10 33.42 14.69 15.97
CA SER A 10 32.94 13.48 16.63
C SER A 10 31.42 13.42 16.53
N ASN A 11 30.88 12.53 15.69
CA ASN A 11 29.45 12.39 15.43
C ASN A 11 28.74 11.53 16.51
N TRP A 12 29.38 11.29 17.65
CA TRP A 12 28.82 10.46 18.71
C TRP A 12 27.47 10.96 19.26
N PRO A 13 27.19 12.28 19.42
CA PRO A 13 25.88 12.73 19.87
C PRO A 13 24.78 12.43 18.84
N PHE A 14 25.10 12.44 17.53
CA PHE A 14 24.20 12.05 16.48
C PHE A 14 23.82 10.57 16.59
N TYR A 15 24.81 9.67 16.79
CA TYR A 15 24.55 8.24 16.98
C TYR A 15 23.81 7.95 18.28
N ALA A 16 24.08 8.68 19.35
CA ALA A 16 23.36 8.54 20.62
C ALA A 16 21.86 8.85 20.52
N LEU A 17 21.47 9.74 19.61
CA LEU A 17 20.06 10.03 19.31
C LEU A 17 19.47 9.04 18.28
N LEU A 18 20.26 8.65 17.29
CA LEU A 18 19.81 7.81 16.19
C LEU A 18 19.56 6.37 16.64
N VAL A 19 20.39 5.79 17.49
CA VAL A 19 20.27 4.41 17.97
C VAL A 19 18.91 4.14 18.66
N PRO A 20 18.47 4.93 19.66
CA PRO A 20 17.17 4.69 20.29
C PRO A 20 16.00 4.87 19.30
N LEU A 21 16.08 5.81 18.35
CA LEU A 21 15.06 5.97 17.32
C LEU A 21 14.97 4.74 16.40
N VAL A 22 16.12 4.18 16.01
CA VAL A 22 16.17 2.96 15.21
C VAL A 22 15.61 1.77 16.00
N ILE A 23 15.96 1.63 17.27
CA ILE A 23 15.43 0.56 18.13
C ILE A 23 13.91 0.72 18.28
N MET A 24 13.42 1.94 18.49
CA MET A 24 11.98 2.20 18.58
C MET A 24 11.24 1.89 17.27
N ALA A 25 11.85 2.19 16.12
CA ALA A 25 11.28 1.92 14.80
C ALA A 25 11.30 0.43 14.44
N LEU A 26 12.39 -0.27 14.79
CA LEU A 26 12.55 -1.70 14.49
C LEU A 26 11.91 -2.61 15.55
N GLY A 27 11.66 -2.10 16.76
CA GLY A 27 11.07 -2.86 17.87
C GLY A 27 9.77 -3.59 17.48
N PRO A 28 8.76 -2.93 16.92
CA PRO A 28 7.54 -3.59 16.50
C PRO A 28 7.77 -4.70 15.46
N ILE A 29 8.69 -4.48 14.51
CA ILE A 29 9.04 -5.47 13.49
C ILE A 29 9.70 -6.69 14.12
N PHE A 30 10.62 -6.46 15.06
CA PHE A 30 11.26 -7.53 15.81
C PHE A 30 10.25 -8.34 16.64
N LEU A 31 9.30 -7.66 17.31
CA LEU A 31 8.22 -8.32 18.04
C LEU A 31 7.31 -9.14 17.11
N MET A 32 6.97 -8.62 15.94
CA MET A 32 6.21 -9.39 14.94
C MET A 32 6.95 -10.65 14.50
N LEU A 33 8.24 -10.56 14.21
CA LEU A 33 9.07 -11.70 13.83
C LEU A 33 9.17 -12.72 14.96
N THR A 34 9.45 -12.30 16.17
CA THR A 34 9.55 -13.21 17.32
C THR A 34 8.22 -13.88 17.63
N THR A 35 7.11 -13.14 17.56
CA THR A 35 5.77 -13.68 17.79
C THR A 35 5.35 -14.67 16.71
N SER A 36 5.72 -14.44 15.44
CA SER A 36 5.42 -15.38 14.35
C SER A 36 6.09 -16.73 14.47
N LEU A 37 7.25 -16.77 15.17
CA LEU A 37 8.02 -17.99 15.42
C LEU A 37 7.65 -18.67 16.74
N ARG A 38 6.67 -18.18 17.50
CA ARG A 38 6.21 -18.79 18.75
C ARG A 38 4.99 -19.66 18.55
N LEU A 39 4.86 -20.69 19.37
CA LEU A 39 3.62 -21.47 19.48
C LEU A 39 2.48 -20.59 19.99
N LYS A 40 1.25 -20.80 19.51
CA LYS A 40 0.06 -20.08 20.00
C LYS A 40 -0.09 -20.14 21.52
N VAL A 41 0.21 -21.29 22.12
CA VAL A 41 0.10 -21.49 23.58
C VAL A 41 1.08 -20.57 24.32
N ASP A 42 2.31 -20.45 23.83
CA ASP A 42 3.37 -19.65 24.47
C ASP A 42 3.11 -18.13 24.33
N ILE A 43 2.40 -17.72 23.27
CA ILE A 43 2.02 -16.29 23.09
C ILE A 43 1.05 -15.84 24.17
N PHE A 44 0.11 -16.70 24.58
CA PHE A 44 -0.93 -16.38 25.55
C PHE A 44 -0.58 -16.73 27.00
N SER A 45 0.36 -17.67 27.21
CA SER A 45 0.76 -18.12 28.54
C SER A 45 1.90 -17.30 29.15
N ASP A 46 2.88 -16.89 28.35
CA ASP A 46 4.07 -16.18 28.83
C ASP A 46 4.54 -15.12 27.80
N THR A 47 3.94 -13.95 27.86
CA THR A 47 4.23 -12.83 26.96
C THR A 47 5.59 -12.19 27.27
N SER A 48 6.18 -12.45 28.45
CA SER A 48 7.38 -11.77 28.95
C SER A 48 8.69 -12.49 28.64
N SER A 49 8.68 -13.79 28.29
CA SER A 49 9.91 -14.50 28.02
C SER A 49 10.44 -14.21 26.62
N LEU A 50 11.62 -13.57 26.55
CA LEU A 50 12.34 -13.38 25.29
C LEU A 50 13.02 -14.67 24.81
N LEU A 51 13.14 -15.67 25.69
CA LEU A 51 13.74 -16.97 25.40
C LEU A 51 12.63 -17.96 25.06
N PHE A 52 12.57 -18.39 23.82
CA PHE A 52 11.62 -19.38 23.32
C PHE A 52 12.29 -20.29 22.28
N PHE A 53 11.74 -21.47 22.07
CA PHE A 53 12.16 -22.34 20.96
C PHE A 53 11.43 -21.91 19.68
N PRO A 54 12.16 -21.45 18.65
CA PRO A 54 11.55 -21.03 17.39
C PRO A 54 10.89 -22.21 16.68
N THR A 55 9.66 -22.01 16.20
CA THR A 55 8.90 -23.00 15.45
C THR A 55 8.35 -22.40 14.16
N LEU A 56 8.27 -23.17 13.09
CA LEU A 56 7.65 -22.78 11.83
C LEU A 56 6.18 -23.23 11.72
N GLN A 57 5.62 -23.82 12.75
CA GLN A 57 4.29 -24.41 12.76
C GLN A 57 3.19 -23.41 12.33
N ASN A 58 3.31 -22.13 12.71
CA ASN A 58 2.36 -21.10 12.28
C ASN A 58 2.40 -20.89 10.76
N TYR A 59 3.59 -20.93 10.16
CA TYR A 59 3.76 -20.80 8.71
C TYR A 59 3.26 -22.06 7.98
N GLU A 60 3.53 -23.24 8.51
CA GLU A 60 3.01 -24.50 7.96
C GLU A 60 1.48 -24.50 7.95
N THR A 61 0.84 -24.07 9.05
CA THR A 61 -0.61 -23.99 9.15
C THR A 61 -1.23 -23.03 8.13
N VAL A 62 -0.56 -21.91 7.86
CA VAL A 62 -1.05 -20.87 6.91
C VAL A 62 -0.77 -21.28 5.47
N LEU A 63 0.39 -21.88 5.18
CA LEU A 63 0.86 -22.18 3.83
C LEU A 63 0.40 -23.53 3.30
N CYS A 64 -0.07 -24.44 4.15
CA CYS A 64 -0.46 -25.79 3.75
C CYS A 64 -1.46 -25.84 2.59
N ASN A 65 -2.40 -24.90 2.52
CA ASN A 65 -3.36 -24.80 1.43
C ASN A 65 -2.86 -23.99 0.23
N VAL A 66 -1.86 -23.14 0.42
CA VAL A 66 -1.28 -22.33 -0.67
C VAL A 66 -0.31 -23.15 -1.49
N LEU A 67 0.46 -24.01 -0.82
CA LEU A 67 1.53 -24.80 -1.44
C LEU A 67 1.09 -26.23 -1.81
N TRP A 68 -0.19 -26.60 -1.67
CA TRP A 68 -0.72 -27.95 -1.90
C TRP A 68 0.01 -29.03 -1.07
N TYR A 69 0.59 -28.61 0.05
CA TYR A 69 1.38 -29.43 0.93
C TYR A 69 0.66 -29.56 2.27
N THR A 70 0.27 -30.77 2.62
CA THR A 70 -0.27 -31.11 3.95
C THR A 70 0.81 -31.80 4.75
N PRO A 71 1.58 -31.11 5.58
CA PRO A 71 2.56 -31.76 6.44
C PRO A 71 1.87 -32.66 7.45
N GLU A 72 2.42 -33.84 7.67
CA GLU A 72 1.88 -34.93 8.51
C GLU A 72 1.62 -34.48 9.97
N HIS A 73 2.22 -33.37 10.39
CA HIS A 73 2.18 -32.87 11.77
C HIS A 73 1.24 -31.66 11.97
N VAL A 74 0.58 -31.14 10.95
CA VAL A 74 -0.33 -29.98 11.08
C VAL A 74 -1.76 -30.45 11.22
N SER A 75 -2.25 -30.45 12.46
CA SER A 75 -3.63 -30.85 12.78
C SER A 75 -4.72 -29.92 12.18
N TYR A 76 -4.37 -28.70 11.76
CA TYR A 76 -5.30 -27.72 11.23
C TYR A 76 -4.65 -26.91 10.11
N CYS A 77 -5.08 -27.16 8.88
CA CYS A 77 -4.90 -26.24 7.77
C CYS A 77 -5.99 -25.17 7.79
N ASP A 78 -5.64 -23.89 7.61
CA ASP A 78 -6.64 -22.84 7.40
C ASP A 78 -7.00 -22.76 5.90
N PRO A 79 -8.14 -23.33 5.48
CA PRO A 79 -8.53 -23.34 4.06
C PRO A 79 -8.93 -21.96 3.55
N SER A 80 -9.13 -21.00 4.44
CA SER A 80 -9.59 -19.65 4.09
C SER A 80 -8.45 -18.76 3.62
N PHE A 81 -7.23 -18.96 4.12
CA PHE A 81 -6.10 -18.07 3.85
C PHE A 81 -5.72 -18.02 2.36
N GLY A 82 -5.57 -19.16 1.71
CA GLY A 82 -5.22 -19.21 0.28
C GLY A 82 -6.23 -18.49 -0.60
N ARG A 83 -7.52 -18.70 -0.30
CA ARG A 83 -8.61 -18.00 -1.00
C ARG A 83 -8.59 -16.50 -0.72
N ALA A 84 -8.43 -16.10 0.53
CA ALA A 84 -8.37 -14.70 0.91
C ALA A 84 -7.16 -13.99 0.28
N LEU A 85 -6.00 -14.64 0.26
CA LEU A 85 -4.79 -14.14 -0.40
C LEU A 85 -5.00 -13.97 -1.92
N GLY A 86 -5.57 -14.97 -2.58
CA GLY A 86 -5.91 -14.91 -4.00
C GLY A 86 -6.86 -13.76 -4.33
N ASN A 87 -7.93 -13.60 -3.56
CA ASN A 87 -8.88 -12.50 -3.71
C ASN A 87 -8.20 -11.14 -3.50
N SER A 88 -7.38 -11.01 -2.46
CA SER A 88 -6.66 -9.75 -2.17
C SER A 88 -5.69 -9.40 -3.28
N LEU A 89 -4.93 -10.37 -3.79
CA LEU A 89 -4.00 -10.17 -4.90
C LEU A 89 -4.72 -9.77 -6.19
N PHE A 90 -5.84 -10.43 -6.51
CA PHE A 90 -6.66 -10.09 -7.66
C PHE A 90 -7.22 -8.68 -7.56
N ILE A 91 -7.86 -8.34 -6.43
CA ILE A 91 -8.43 -7.00 -6.20
C ILE A 91 -7.34 -5.93 -6.26
N ALA A 92 -6.21 -6.13 -5.59
CA ALA A 92 -5.11 -5.18 -5.59
C ALA A 92 -4.52 -4.97 -6.99
N THR A 93 -4.28 -6.05 -7.74
CA THR A 93 -3.69 -5.95 -9.08
C THR A 93 -4.63 -5.24 -10.05
N VAL A 94 -5.90 -5.64 -10.09
CA VAL A 94 -6.88 -5.06 -11.01
C VAL A 94 -7.15 -3.60 -10.66
N SER A 95 -7.37 -3.27 -9.39
CA SER A 95 -7.60 -1.87 -8.97
C SER A 95 -6.40 -0.98 -9.25
N THR A 96 -5.18 -1.47 -9.03
CA THR A 96 -3.95 -0.73 -9.33
C THR A 96 -3.80 -0.50 -10.84
N ALA A 97 -4.01 -1.52 -11.66
CA ALA A 97 -3.93 -1.39 -13.12
C ALA A 97 -4.92 -0.35 -13.67
N ILE A 98 -6.17 -0.41 -13.21
CA ILE A 98 -7.22 0.56 -13.59
C ILE A 98 -6.85 1.97 -13.11
N THR A 99 -6.41 2.11 -11.86
CA THR A 99 -6.03 3.40 -11.28
C THR A 99 -4.83 4.02 -12.01
N LEU A 100 -3.82 3.22 -12.36
CA LEU A 100 -2.67 3.69 -13.12
C LEU A 100 -3.08 4.11 -14.53
N LEU A 101 -3.91 3.33 -15.22
CA LEU A 101 -4.37 3.66 -16.57
C LEU A 101 -5.07 5.03 -16.60
N PHE A 102 -6.12 5.19 -15.81
CA PHE A 102 -6.87 6.45 -15.76
C PHE A 102 -6.06 7.59 -15.12
N GLY A 103 -5.25 7.29 -14.12
CA GLY A 103 -4.38 8.25 -13.46
C GLY A 103 -3.30 8.81 -14.40
N CYS A 104 -2.67 7.97 -15.22
CA CYS A 104 -1.71 8.40 -16.25
C CYS A 104 -2.37 9.31 -17.29
N MET A 105 -3.53 8.90 -17.82
CA MET A 105 -4.26 9.70 -18.81
C MET A 105 -4.65 11.07 -18.24
N ALA A 106 -5.18 11.11 -17.02
CA ALA A 106 -5.58 12.35 -16.37
C ALA A 106 -4.39 13.24 -16.02
N ALA A 107 -3.33 12.67 -15.46
CA ALA A 107 -2.11 13.40 -15.11
C ALA A 107 -1.43 13.98 -16.38
N TYR A 108 -1.34 13.19 -17.45
CA TYR A 108 -0.81 13.65 -18.72
C TYR A 108 -1.63 14.82 -19.29
N ALA A 109 -2.96 14.69 -19.27
CA ALA A 109 -3.85 15.74 -19.72
C ALA A 109 -3.65 17.04 -18.91
N ILE A 110 -3.55 16.95 -17.59
CA ILE A 110 -3.33 18.09 -16.72
C ILE A 110 -1.97 18.75 -16.97
N VAL A 111 -0.91 17.99 -17.23
CA VAL A 111 0.45 18.54 -17.42
C VAL A 111 0.63 19.12 -18.82
N ARG A 112 0.15 18.44 -19.85
CA ARG A 112 0.44 18.79 -21.26
C ARG A 112 -0.57 19.70 -21.91
N PHE A 113 -1.85 19.64 -21.49
CA PHE A 113 -2.88 20.50 -22.09
C PHE A 113 -3.20 21.72 -21.23
N ARG A 114 -3.48 22.83 -21.88
CA ARG A 114 -3.94 24.07 -21.25
C ARG A 114 -5.46 24.16 -21.37
N PHE A 115 -6.18 23.87 -20.30
CA PHE A 115 -7.64 23.99 -20.24
C PHE A 115 -8.06 24.81 -19.02
N PHE A 116 -9.27 25.37 -19.11
CA PHE A 116 -9.87 26.13 -18.01
C PHE A 116 -10.08 25.22 -16.79
N GLY A 117 -9.69 25.69 -15.61
CA GLY A 117 -9.84 24.91 -14.38
C GLY A 117 -8.70 23.92 -14.08
N ARG A 118 -7.65 23.83 -14.90
CA ARG A 118 -6.49 22.93 -14.66
C ARG A 118 -5.93 23.03 -13.24
N GLY A 119 -5.73 24.28 -12.75
CA GLY A 119 -5.19 24.49 -11.39
C GLY A 119 -6.15 24.04 -10.30
N THR A 120 -7.45 24.23 -10.50
CA THR A 120 -8.49 23.77 -9.56
C THR A 120 -8.51 22.24 -9.49
N VAL A 121 -8.47 21.55 -10.63
CA VAL A 121 -8.41 20.07 -10.65
C VAL A 121 -7.17 19.56 -9.93
N SER A 122 -5.99 20.12 -10.20
CA SER A 122 -4.75 19.75 -9.53
C SER A 122 -4.82 20.02 -8.02
N LEU A 123 -5.37 21.14 -7.59
CA LEU A 123 -5.57 21.47 -6.18
C LEU A 123 -6.55 20.50 -5.51
N THR A 124 -7.66 20.17 -6.18
CA THR A 124 -8.66 19.24 -5.65
C THR A 124 -8.07 17.84 -5.43
N THR A 125 -7.24 17.33 -6.36
CA THR A 125 -6.57 16.04 -6.17
C THR A 125 -5.66 16.05 -4.94
N LEU A 126 -4.97 17.14 -4.66
CA LEU A 126 -4.15 17.31 -3.46
C LEU A 126 -5.02 17.38 -2.20
N LEU A 127 -6.10 18.17 -2.20
CA LEU A 127 -6.97 18.32 -1.05
C LEU A 127 -7.68 17.03 -0.66
N MET A 128 -8.11 16.23 -1.66
CA MET A 128 -8.70 14.91 -1.40
C MET A 128 -7.75 13.97 -0.66
N ARG A 129 -6.45 14.11 -0.86
CA ARG A 129 -5.43 13.32 -0.14
C ARG A 129 -5.30 13.72 1.33
N MET A 130 -5.62 14.96 1.69
CA MET A 130 -5.51 15.44 3.08
C MET A 130 -6.63 14.88 3.98
N VAL A 131 -7.74 14.40 3.38
CA VAL A 131 -8.82 13.78 4.14
C VAL A 131 -8.39 12.36 4.55
N PRO A 132 -8.37 12.04 5.86
CA PRO A 132 -8.00 10.70 6.32
C PRO A 132 -8.99 9.65 5.76
N PRO A 133 -8.51 8.56 5.15
CA PRO A 133 -9.38 7.51 4.60
C PRO A 133 -10.38 6.94 5.61
N ALA A 134 -10.00 6.87 6.90
CA ALA A 134 -10.88 6.41 7.97
C ALA A 134 -12.15 7.26 8.14
N VAL A 135 -12.06 8.57 7.90
CA VAL A 135 -13.21 9.47 8.00
C VAL A 135 -14.17 9.28 6.83
N LEU A 136 -13.63 8.92 5.66
CA LEU A 136 -14.43 8.68 4.45
C LEU A 136 -15.11 7.31 4.45
N LEU A 137 -14.64 6.36 5.26
CA LEU A 137 -15.11 4.97 5.21
C LEU A 137 -16.61 4.86 5.47
N VAL A 138 -17.12 5.53 6.50
CA VAL A 138 -18.54 5.46 6.88
C VAL A 138 -19.45 6.11 5.84
N PRO A 139 -19.24 7.38 5.40
CA PRO A 139 -20.09 8.01 4.39
C PRO A 139 -19.98 7.31 3.03
N VAL A 140 -18.79 6.86 2.63
CA VAL A 140 -18.61 6.12 1.37
C VAL A 140 -19.37 4.79 1.42
N PHE A 141 -19.28 4.04 2.52
CA PHE A 141 -20.05 2.81 2.66
C PHE A 141 -21.56 3.06 2.64
N GLY A 142 -22.03 4.10 3.31
CA GLY A 142 -23.45 4.48 3.30
C GLY A 142 -23.95 4.84 1.89
N ILE A 143 -23.24 5.73 1.18
CA ILE A 143 -23.59 6.11 -0.19
C ILE A 143 -23.56 4.88 -1.10
N TRP A 144 -22.53 4.04 -0.94
CA TRP A 144 -22.35 2.84 -1.74
C TRP A 144 -23.49 1.85 -1.60
N THR A 145 -23.93 1.56 -0.37
CA THR A 145 -25.05 0.65 -0.12
C THR A 145 -26.38 1.22 -0.58
N PHE A 146 -26.63 2.53 -0.38
CA PHE A 146 -27.89 3.16 -0.81
C PHE A 146 -27.98 3.39 -2.31
N THR A 147 -26.87 3.73 -2.97
CA THR A 147 -26.90 4.14 -4.39
C THR A 147 -26.76 2.94 -5.34
N PHE A 148 -26.01 1.93 -4.95
CA PHE A 148 -25.67 0.81 -5.83
C PHE A 148 -26.38 -0.51 -5.45
N CYS A 149 -27.32 -0.48 -4.51
CA CYS A 149 -28.24 -1.58 -4.23
C CYS A 149 -29.63 -1.20 -4.76
N LEU A 150 -29.87 -1.43 -6.04
CA LEU A 150 -31.14 -1.17 -6.71
C LEU A 150 -32.06 -2.41 -6.72
N GLY A 151 -32.12 -3.15 -5.62
CA GLY A 151 -32.93 -4.37 -5.44
C GLY A 151 -32.19 -5.44 -4.68
N GLU A 152 -32.90 -6.44 -4.19
CA GLU A 152 -32.33 -7.52 -3.35
C GLU A 152 -31.22 -8.32 -4.07
N ASP A 153 -31.27 -8.44 -5.40
CA ASP A 153 -30.34 -9.25 -6.19
C ASP A 153 -29.23 -8.46 -6.91
N SER A 154 -29.23 -7.12 -6.85
CA SER A 154 -28.33 -6.26 -7.65
C SER A 154 -27.41 -5.38 -6.82
N CYS A 155 -26.98 -5.86 -5.66
CA CYS A 155 -26.13 -5.07 -4.75
C CYS A 155 -24.65 -5.20 -5.14
N LEU A 156 -24.03 -4.11 -5.60
CA LEU A 156 -22.58 -4.04 -5.78
C LEU A 156 -21.84 -4.07 -4.43
N ALA A 157 -22.52 -3.69 -3.34
CA ALA A 157 -21.99 -3.79 -2.00
C ALA A 157 -21.74 -5.26 -1.65
N GLY A 158 -20.52 -5.58 -1.23
CA GLY A 158 -20.10 -6.96 -0.94
C GLY A 158 -19.57 -7.76 -2.14
N THR A 159 -19.58 -7.19 -3.34
CA THR A 159 -18.99 -7.84 -4.53
C THR A 159 -17.53 -7.45 -4.73
N THR A 160 -16.76 -8.31 -5.38
CA THR A 160 -15.36 -8.04 -5.76
C THR A 160 -15.24 -6.80 -6.66
N SER A 161 -16.15 -6.63 -7.61
CA SER A 161 -16.20 -5.46 -8.50
C SER A 161 -16.48 -4.17 -7.72
N GLY A 162 -17.37 -4.23 -6.74
CA GLY A 162 -17.66 -3.11 -5.86
C GLY A 162 -16.44 -2.65 -5.07
N ILE A 163 -15.68 -3.56 -4.49
CA ILE A 163 -14.45 -3.25 -3.76
C ILE A 163 -13.40 -2.64 -4.71
N ILE A 164 -13.23 -3.19 -5.91
CA ILE A 164 -12.31 -2.64 -6.91
C ILE A 164 -12.66 -1.19 -7.25
N LEU A 165 -13.94 -0.88 -7.48
CA LEU A 165 -14.38 0.48 -7.79
C LEU A 165 -14.09 1.47 -6.65
N ILE A 166 -14.34 1.08 -5.40
CA ILE A 166 -14.02 1.90 -4.23
C ILE A 166 -12.50 2.16 -4.15
N TYR A 167 -11.68 1.12 -4.33
CA TYR A 167 -10.22 1.28 -4.30
C TYR A 167 -9.72 2.19 -5.41
N VAL A 168 -10.25 2.06 -6.63
CA VAL A 168 -9.93 2.96 -7.75
C VAL A 168 -10.32 4.39 -7.40
N ALA A 169 -11.56 4.62 -6.96
CA ALA A 169 -12.05 5.97 -6.64
C ALA A 169 -11.22 6.66 -5.55
N MET A 170 -10.85 5.94 -4.49
CA MET A 170 -10.07 6.49 -3.38
C MET A 170 -8.60 6.73 -3.72
N ASN A 171 -8.01 5.90 -4.57
CA ASN A 171 -6.59 6.02 -4.91
C ASN A 171 -6.33 6.90 -6.14
N LEU A 172 -7.30 7.09 -7.01
CA LEU A 172 -7.14 7.84 -8.25
C LEU A 172 -6.61 9.28 -8.04
N PRO A 173 -7.13 10.10 -7.10
CA PRO A 173 -6.60 11.44 -6.86
C PRO A 173 -5.12 11.45 -6.47
N PHE A 174 -4.71 10.47 -5.68
CA PHE A 174 -3.33 10.34 -5.23
C PHE A 174 -2.38 9.98 -6.38
N VAL A 175 -2.78 9.02 -7.19
CA VAL A 175 -2.00 8.59 -8.37
C VAL A 175 -1.86 9.72 -9.37
N ILE A 176 -2.95 10.46 -9.64
CA ILE A 176 -2.90 11.65 -10.50
C ILE A 176 -1.90 12.68 -9.96
N TRP A 177 -1.95 13.00 -8.68
CA TRP A 177 -1.05 13.97 -8.07
C TRP A 177 0.43 13.58 -8.15
N ILE A 178 0.74 12.31 -7.85
CA ILE A 178 2.12 11.80 -7.98
C ILE A 178 2.59 11.85 -9.44
N LEU A 179 1.78 11.33 -10.35
CA LEU A 179 2.14 11.27 -11.77
C LEU A 179 2.30 12.65 -12.41
N GLN A 180 1.53 13.66 -11.98
CA GLN A 180 1.75 15.04 -12.40
C GLN A 180 3.18 15.51 -12.10
N SER A 181 3.69 15.17 -10.91
CA SER A 181 5.04 15.56 -10.51
C SER A 181 6.11 14.90 -11.37
N PHE A 182 5.94 13.63 -11.73
CA PHE A 182 6.88 12.92 -12.61
C PHE A 182 6.78 13.39 -14.05
N ILE A 183 5.59 13.50 -14.62
CA ILE A 183 5.38 13.91 -16.01
C ILE A 183 5.86 15.36 -16.23
N SER A 184 5.73 16.25 -15.25
CA SER A 184 6.20 17.62 -15.35
C SER A 184 7.73 17.74 -15.43
N GLN A 185 8.47 16.75 -14.96
CA GLN A 185 9.94 16.71 -15.03
C GLN A 185 10.45 16.20 -16.39
N VAL A 186 9.61 15.56 -17.19
CA VAL A 186 9.98 15.09 -18.53
C VAL A 186 9.95 16.27 -19.50
N PRO A 187 11.08 16.67 -20.12
CA PRO A 187 11.12 17.74 -21.11
C PRO A 187 10.22 17.43 -22.31
N ILE A 188 9.46 18.43 -22.76
CA ILE A 188 8.52 18.27 -23.89
C ILE A 188 9.27 17.94 -25.20
N GLN A 189 10.53 18.37 -25.32
CA GLN A 189 11.39 18.09 -26.48
C GLN A 189 11.59 16.61 -26.75
N LEU A 190 11.53 15.76 -25.72
CA LEU A 190 11.61 14.30 -25.90
C LEU A 190 10.37 13.75 -26.60
N GLU A 191 9.18 14.28 -26.26
CA GLU A 191 7.94 13.90 -26.92
C GLU A 191 7.87 14.41 -28.36
N GLU A 192 8.42 15.62 -28.62
CA GLU A 192 8.50 16.19 -29.95
C GLU A 192 9.47 15.40 -30.84
N ALA A 193 10.62 14.98 -30.28
CA ALA A 193 11.58 14.13 -30.99
C ALA A 193 10.97 12.77 -31.36
N ALA A 194 10.29 12.12 -30.41
CA ALA A 194 9.61 10.85 -30.65
C ALA A 194 8.54 10.94 -31.74
N ARG A 195 7.80 12.05 -31.80
CA ARG A 195 6.82 12.29 -32.90
C ARG A 195 7.48 12.46 -34.28
N ILE A 196 8.69 13.06 -34.34
CA ILE A 196 9.47 13.18 -35.60
C ILE A 196 9.95 11.82 -36.03
N ASP A 197 10.36 10.96 -35.07
CA ASP A 197 10.80 9.59 -35.30
C ASP A 197 9.66 8.61 -35.63
N GLY A 198 8.42 9.05 -35.59
CA GLY A 198 7.23 8.27 -35.97
C GLY A 198 6.66 7.40 -34.82
N ALA A 199 6.92 7.69 -33.56
CA ALA A 199 6.45 6.99 -32.38
C ALA A 199 5.15 7.63 -31.82
#